data_4b737579c3ed2a861e3fbd1a572f801d
#
_entry.id   4b737579c3ed2a861e3fbd1a572f801d
#
_cell.length_a   1.000
_cell.length_b   1.000
_cell.length_c   1.000
_cell.angle_alpha   90.00
_cell.angle_beta   90.00
_cell.angle_gamma   90.00
#
_symmetry.space_group_name_H-M   'P 1'
#
loop_
_entity.id
_entity.type
_entity.pdbx_description
1 polymer ?
#
loop_
_entity_poly.entity_id
_entity_poly.type
_entity_poly.pdbx_seq_one_letter_code
_entity_poly.pdbx_strand_id
1 'polypeptide(L)'
;MFGKTDMKKTTFICMVILGIIALSACKPGNVKPDFKKLIVGKWEVKTCYHWYHDLTDEIWSSEESYTLPDTNYIGYDAIEFNADKTSRWHRSDLYVQQGMYDDPYATFNWQIVDDTLIIASELKYAIKELNKNDLVIEEYANNGGEQYGHHHWEQIHRYTLKRAQ
;
A
#
# COMPACT_ATOMS: atom_id res chain seq x y z
N MET A 1 -4.86 -57.79 42.87
CA MET A 1 -3.47 -57.28 42.96
C MET A 1 -3.25 -56.32 41.81
N PHE A 2 -3.59 -55.04 41.95
CA PHE A 2 -3.48 -54.04 40.91
C PHE A 2 -2.10 -53.35 41.04
N GLY A 3 -1.30 -53.43 39.98
CA GLY A 3 0.09 -53.00 39.99
C GLY A 3 0.25 -51.47 40.07
N LYS A 4 1.09 -51.03 41.00
CA LYS A 4 1.49 -49.63 41.24
C LYS A 4 2.23 -48.95 40.08
N THR A 5 2.39 -49.60 38.93
CA THR A 5 3.20 -49.12 37.79
C THR A 5 2.41 -48.29 36.78
N ASP A 6 1.09 -48.34 36.76
CA ASP A 6 0.30 -47.62 35.71
C ASP A 6 0.03 -46.15 36.04
N MET A 7 0.01 -45.80 37.33
CA MET A 7 -0.32 -44.42 37.76
C MET A 7 0.73 -43.38 37.36
N LYS A 8 2.02 -43.77 37.34
CA LYS A 8 3.10 -42.86 36.97
C LYS A 8 3.17 -42.58 35.47
N LYS A 9 2.84 -43.60 34.64
CA LYS A 9 2.78 -43.41 33.16
C LYS A 9 1.61 -42.56 32.76
N THR A 10 0.43 -42.75 33.36
CA THR A 10 -0.78 -41.95 33.07
C THR A 10 -0.58 -40.47 33.45
N THR A 11 0.06 -40.20 34.62
CA THR A 11 0.33 -38.82 35.06
C THR A 11 1.29 -38.14 34.12
N PHE A 12 2.34 -38.84 33.62
CA PHE A 12 3.31 -38.27 32.68
C PHE A 12 2.67 -37.96 31.33
N ILE A 13 1.81 -38.85 30.82
CA ILE A 13 1.09 -38.61 29.55
C ILE A 13 0.13 -37.39 29.66
N CYS A 14 -0.58 -37.26 30.78
CA CYS A 14 -1.45 -36.09 31.01
C CYS A 14 -0.69 -34.79 31.10
N MET A 15 0.51 -34.75 31.72
CA MET A 15 1.38 -33.56 31.76
C MET A 15 1.88 -33.17 30.38
N VAL A 16 2.26 -34.14 29.53
CA VAL A 16 2.72 -33.87 28.16
C VAL A 16 1.57 -33.31 27.29
N ILE A 17 0.38 -33.86 27.42
CA ILE A 17 -0.80 -33.37 26.67
C ILE A 17 -1.19 -31.96 27.13
N LEU A 18 -1.18 -31.66 28.43
CA LEU A 18 -1.42 -30.32 28.96
C LEU A 18 -0.36 -29.31 28.51
N GLY A 19 0.91 -29.73 28.42
CA GLY A 19 2.00 -28.88 27.89
C GLY A 19 1.82 -28.53 26.39
N ILE A 20 1.33 -29.46 25.57
CA ILE A 20 1.07 -29.24 24.14
C ILE A 20 -0.12 -28.31 23.93
N ILE A 21 -1.15 -28.41 24.75
CA ILE A 21 -2.34 -27.52 24.67
C ILE A 21 -1.96 -26.09 25.09
N ALA A 22 -1.08 -25.91 26.08
CA ALA A 22 -0.61 -24.58 26.49
C ALA A 22 0.23 -23.88 25.40
N LEU A 23 1.01 -24.64 24.61
CA LEU A 23 1.77 -24.10 23.49
C LEU A 23 0.91 -23.75 22.26
N SER A 24 -0.25 -24.38 22.11
CA SER A 24 -1.19 -24.06 21.01
C SER A 24 -2.09 -22.84 21.28
N ALA A 25 -2.19 -22.39 22.54
CA ALA A 25 -3.03 -21.27 22.93
C ALA A 25 -2.40 -19.89 22.66
N CYS A 26 -1.10 -19.81 22.40
CA CYS A 26 -0.44 -18.61 21.90
C CYS A 26 -0.55 -18.56 20.36
N LYS A 27 -1.75 -18.40 19.81
CA LYS A 27 -1.86 -17.74 18.49
C LYS A 27 -1.26 -16.34 18.70
N PRO A 28 -0.19 -15.95 17.97
CA PRO A 28 0.22 -14.56 17.99
C PRO A 28 -1.02 -13.78 17.58
N GLY A 29 -1.55 -12.96 18.49
CA GLY A 29 -2.66 -12.07 18.18
C GLY A 29 -2.27 -11.37 16.88
N ASN A 30 -3.19 -11.25 15.93
CA ASN A 30 -2.98 -10.47 14.71
C ASN A 30 -2.71 -9.02 15.14
N VAL A 31 -1.46 -8.75 15.52
CA VAL A 31 -0.99 -7.38 15.75
C VAL A 31 -1.01 -6.76 14.37
N LYS A 32 -2.02 -5.91 14.11
CA LYS A 32 -2.03 -5.12 12.87
C LYS A 32 -0.67 -4.45 12.73
N PRO A 33 0.00 -4.61 11.58
CA PRO A 33 1.31 -3.99 11.37
C PRO A 33 1.19 -2.47 11.55
N ASP A 34 2.18 -1.86 12.18
CA ASP A 34 2.24 -0.41 12.32
C ASP A 34 2.64 0.20 10.97
N PHE A 35 1.64 0.49 10.15
CA PHE A 35 1.81 1.07 8.81
C PHE A 35 2.59 2.37 8.85
N LYS A 36 2.47 3.16 9.94
CA LYS A 36 3.19 4.43 10.09
C LYS A 36 4.70 4.24 10.18
N LYS A 37 5.16 3.12 10.74
CA LYS A 37 6.58 2.77 10.78
C LYS A 37 7.02 2.06 9.51
N LEU A 38 6.18 1.17 8.97
CA LEU A 38 6.52 0.39 7.79
C LEU A 38 6.64 1.25 6.53
N ILE A 39 5.85 2.32 6.39
CA ILE A 39 5.87 3.14 5.18
C ILE A 39 7.14 4.00 5.07
N VAL A 40 7.75 4.40 6.21
CA VAL A 40 8.93 5.27 6.22
C VAL A 40 10.09 4.66 5.45
N GLY A 41 10.66 5.43 4.52
CA GLY A 41 11.76 5.04 3.64
C GLY A 41 11.47 5.35 2.17
N LYS A 42 12.43 4.99 1.31
CA LYS A 42 12.31 5.19 -0.14
C LYS A 42 11.70 3.96 -0.81
N TRP A 43 10.77 4.21 -1.71
CA TRP A 43 10.02 3.23 -2.48
C TRP A 43 10.14 3.54 -3.97
N GLU A 44 10.61 2.58 -4.76
CA GLU A 44 10.68 2.68 -6.21
C GLU A 44 9.39 2.17 -6.84
N VAL A 45 8.79 2.95 -7.71
CA VAL A 45 7.63 2.51 -8.49
C VAL A 45 8.06 1.42 -9.46
N LYS A 46 7.39 0.30 -9.44
CA LYS A 46 7.61 -0.83 -10.37
C LYS A 46 6.54 -0.90 -11.43
N THR A 47 5.29 -0.66 -11.05
CA THR A 47 4.20 -0.52 -12.00
C THR A 47 3.31 0.65 -11.61
N CYS A 48 2.78 1.33 -12.61
CA CYS A 48 1.72 2.30 -12.48
C CYS A 48 0.57 1.87 -13.39
N TYR A 49 -0.61 1.78 -12.84
CA TYR A 49 -1.85 1.52 -13.56
C TYR A 49 -2.76 2.72 -13.44
N HIS A 50 -3.26 3.20 -14.57
CA HIS A 50 -4.23 4.25 -14.66
C HIS A 50 -5.42 3.77 -15.47
N TRP A 51 -6.61 3.90 -14.90
CA TRP A 51 -7.87 3.68 -15.57
C TRP A 51 -8.72 4.92 -15.40
N TYR A 52 -9.25 5.38 -16.51
CA TYR A 52 -10.19 6.51 -16.59
C TYR A 52 -11.40 6.09 -17.38
N HIS A 53 -12.57 6.39 -16.88
CA HIS A 53 -13.83 6.11 -17.54
C HIS A 53 -14.75 7.35 -17.47
N ASP A 54 -15.09 7.90 -18.65
CA ASP A 54 -16.13 8.91 -18.77
C ASP A 54 -17.47 8.20 -18.83
N LEU A 55 -18.29 8.36 -17.79
CA LEU A 55 -19.61 7.75 -17.69
C LEU A 55 -20.67 8.46 -18.57
N THR A 56 -20.34 9.65 -19.09
CA THR A 56 -21.22 10.41 -19.97
C THR A 56 -20.96 10.12 -21.44
N ASP A 57 -19.68 9.93 -21.79
CA ASP A 57 -19.23 9.68 -23.16
C ASP A 57 -18.11 8.63 -23.14
N GLU A 58 -18.45 7.37 -23.47
CA GLU A 58 -17.53 6.24 -23.49
C GLU A 58 -16.30 6.43 -24.41
N ILE A 59 -16.34 7.42 -25.31
CA ILE A 59 -15.24 7.72 -26.26
C ILE A 59 -13.96 8.16 -25.52
N TRP A 60 -14.09 8.73 -24.32
CA TRP A 60 -12.97 9.26 -23.52
C TRP A 60 -12.44 8.28 -22.47
N SER A 61 -12.82 7.02 -22.55
CA SER A 61 -12.30 6.01 -21.64
C SER A 61 -10.90 5.57 -22.03
N SER A 62 -10.00 5.43 -21.06
CA SER A 62 -8.62 4.96 -21.26
C SER A 62 -8.18 4.00 -20.17
N GLU A 63 -7.32 3.07 -20.55
CA GLU A 63 -6.65 2.15 -19.63
C GLU A 63 -5.18 2.08 -20.02
N GLU A 64 -4.31 2.41 -19.08
CA GLU A 64 -2.86 2.44 -19.29
C GLU A 64 -2.15 1.70 -18.17
N SER A 65 -1.12 0.95 -18.53
CA SER A 65 -0.29 0.24 -17.56
C SER A 65 1.17 0.36 -17.94
N TYR A 66 1.99 0.84 -17.03
CA TYR A 66 3.42 1.04 -17.19
C TYR A 66 4.20 0.12 -16.26
N THR A 67 5.26 -0.49 -16.77
CA THR A 67 6.24 -1.23 -15.98
C THR A 67 7.56 -0.46 -16.03
N LEU A 68 8.03 0.03 -14.90
CA LEU A 68 9.22 0.88 -14.84
C LEU A 68 10.52 0.06 -14.74
N PRO A 69 11.62 0.54 -15.37
CA PRO A 69 11.71 1.84 -16.06
C PRO A 69 11.02 1.81 -17.43
N ASP A 70 10.28 2.88 -17.76
CA ASP A 70 9.62 3.08 -19.04
C ASP A 70 9.89 4.52 -19.52
N THR A 71 10.44 4.68 -20.71
CA THR A 71 10.81 5.99 -21.28
C THR A 71 9.60 6.82 -21.72
N ASN A 72 8.43 6.22 -21.83
CA ASN A 72 7.18 6.91 -22.16
C ASN A 72 6.34 7.26 -20.92
N TYR A 73 6.78 6.81 -19.74
CA TYR A 73 6.05 7.05 -18.51
C TYR A 73 6.19 8.50 -18.03
N ILE A 74 5.06 9.17 -17.88
CA ILE A 74 4.95 10.52 -17.32
C ILE A 74 4.33 10.40 -15.95
N GLY A 75 5.13 10.48 -14.89
CA GLY A 75 4.65 10.34 -13.52
C GLY A 75 5.77 10.32 -12.50
N TYR A 76 5.56 9.58 -11.42
CA TYR A 76 6.54 9.48 -10.34
C TYR A 76 7.21 8.10 -10.37
N ASP A 77 8.54 8.07 -10.41
CA ASP A 77 9.36 6.85 -10.43
C ASP A 77 9.77 6.36 -9.03
N ALA A 78 9.75 7.25 -8.03
CA ALA A 78 9.97 6.90 -6.65
C ALA A 78 9.23 7.82 -5.67
N ILE A 79 8.96 7.31 -4.47
CA ILE A 79 8.35 8.05 -3.36
C ILE A 79 9.19 7.80 -2.11
N GLU A 80 9.58 8.86 -1.42
CA GLU A 80 10.26 8.79 -0.15
C GLU A 80 9.35 9.34 0.96
N PHE A 81 9.05 8.51 1.96
CA PHE A 81 8.29 8.92 3.14
C PHE A 81 9.23 9.14 4.32
N ASN A 82 9.27 10.35 4.86
CA ASN A 82 10.10 10.72 5.98
C ASN A 82 9.38 10.56 7.33
N ALA A 83 10.15 10.32 8.39
CA ALA A 83 9.60 10.17 9.74
C ALA A 83 8.93 11.44 10.27
N ASP A 84 9.29 12.61 9.76
CA ASP A 84 8.72 13.92 10.09
C ASP A 84 7.36 14.20 9.41
N LYS A 85 6.80 13.20 8.70
CA LYS A 85 5.55 13.27 7.96
C LYS A 85 5.62 14.10 6.66
N THR A 86 6.80 14.36 6.15
CA THR A 86 6.97 14.84 4.78
C THR A 86 7.18 13.65 3.83
N SER A 87 6.79 13.81 2.58
CA SER A 87 7.11 12.88 1.50
C SER A 87 7.70 13.63 0.31
N ARG A 88 8.62 12.97 -0.39
CA ARG A 88 9.23 13.47 -1.61
C ARG A 88 8.92 12.52 -2.75
N TRP A 89 8.27 13.02 -3.78
CA TRP A 89 7.85 12.27 -4.96
C TRP A 89 8.76 12.63 -6.12
N HIS A 90 9.52 11.67 -6.58
CA HIS A 90 10.49 11.86 -7.67
C HIS A 90 9.77 11.75 -9.00
N ARG A 91 9.83 12.80 -9.81
CA ARG A 91 9.26 12.81 -11.16
C ARG A 91 10.16 12.01 -12.11
N SER A 92 9.56 11.28 -13.04
CA SER A 92 10.29 10.61 -14.11
C SER A 92 11.01 11.63 -15.00
N ASP A 93 12.09 11.21 -15.64
CA ASP A 93 12.87 12.07 -16.53
C ASP A 93 12.02 12.72 -17.63
N LEU A 94 11.08 11.94 -18.22
CA LEU A 94 10.19 12.48 -19.24
C LEU A 94 9.24 13.56 -18.68
N TYR A 95 8.79 13.41 -17.45
CA TYR A 95 7.92 14.39 -16.80
C TYR A 95 8.64 15.72 -16.60
N VAL A 96 9.91 15.68 -16.22
CA VAL A 96 10.77 16.87 -16.08
C VAL A 96 11.08 17.47 -17.46
N GLN A 97 11.44 16.65 -18.46
CA GLN A 97 11.79 17.10 -19.81
C GLN A 97 10.65 17.79 -20.56
N GLN A 98 9.41 17.46 -20.25
CA GLN A 98 8.24 18.14 -20.84
C GLN A 98 8.06 19.58 -20.36
N GLY A 99 8.91 20.05 -19.44
CA GLY A 99 8.94 21.44 -18.99
C GLY A 99 7.73 21.87 -18.17
N MET A 100 6.91 20.91 -17.72
CA MET A 100 5.78 21.22 -16.85
C MET A 100 6.21 21.62 -15.44
N TYR A 101 7.41 21.21 -15.02
CA TYR A 101 7.98 21.51 -13.71
C TYR A 101 9.51 21.57 -13.78
N ASP A 102 10.09 22.63 -13.25
CA ASP A 102 11.56 22.78 -13.16
C ASP A 102 12.17 21.93 -12.04
N ASP A 103 11.36 21.55 -11.04
CA ASP A 103 11.81 20.75 -9.90
C ASP A 103 11.58 19.26 -10.17
N PRO A 104 12.64 18.42 -10.11
CA PRO A 104 12.49 16.96 -10.24
C PRO A 104 11.74 16.31 -9.10
N TYR A 105 11.35 17.05 -8.06
CA TYR A 105 10.63 16.54 -6.91
C TYR A 105 9.36 17.32 -6.65
N ALA A 106 8.35 16.62 -6.12
CA ALA A 106 7.22 17.23 -5.43
C ALA A 106 7.30 16.85 -3.95
N THR A 107 7.07 17.81 -3.05
CA THR A 107 7.11 17.56 -1.60
C THR A 107 5.73 17.80 -1.02
N PHE A 108 5.25 16.82 -0.24
CA PHE A 108 3.93 16.86 0.39
C PHE A 108 4.02 16.42 1.85
N ASN A 109 3.06 16.84 2.66
CA ASN A 109 2.83 16.21 3.96
C ASN A 109 2.02 14.92 3.77
N TRP A 110 2.26 13.94 4.65
CA TRP A 110 1.51 12.69 4.64
C TRP A 110 1.04 12.28 6.03
N GLN A 111 -0.04 11.51 6.07
CA GLN A 111 -0.52 10.83 7.26
C GLN A 111 -1.20 9.52 6.89
N ILE A 112 -1.27 8.59 7.84
CA ILE A 112 -2.09 7.39 7.71
C ILE A 112 -3.19 7.42 8.75
N VAL A 113 -4.43 7.28 8.28
CA VAL A 113 -5.63 7.13 9.09
C VAL A 113 -6.25 5.80 8.69
N ASP A 114 -6.34 4.87 9.63
CA ASP A 114 -6.70 3.48 9.40
C ASP A 114 -5.80 2.83 8.32
N ASP A 115 -6.36 2.43 7.19
CA ASP A 115 -5.64 1.83 6.05
C ASP A 115 -5.56 2.82 4.86
N THR A 116 -5.71 4.13 5.13
CA THR A 116 -5.68 5.18 4.11
C THR A 116 -4.48 6.08 4.29
N LEU A 117 -3.66 6.19 3.26
CA LEU A 117 -2.57 7.16 3.11
C LEU A 117 -3.17 8.46 2.55
N ILE A 118 -3.03 9.55 3.27
CA ILE A 118 -3.49 10.88 2.87
C ILE A 118 -2.28 11.75 2.54
N ILE A 119 -2.23 12.32 1.34
CA ILE A 119 -1.17 13.19 0.83
C ILE A 119 -1.75 14.60 0.63
N ALA A 120 -1.03 15.63 1.10
CA ALA A 120 -1.41 17.05 0.97
C ALA A 120 -2.82 17.36 1.49
N SER A 121 -3.36 16.55 2.41
CA SER A 121 -4.71 16.61 2.97
C SER A 121 -5.85 16.29 2.00
N GLU A 122 -5.58 16.03 0.76
CA GLU A 122 -6.60 15.88 -0.31
C GLU A 122 -6.55 14.51 -0.99
N LEU A 123 -5.37 14.08 -1.45
CA LEU A 123 -5.21 12.82 -2.17
C LEU A 123 -5.27 11.65 -1.19
N LYS A 124 -6.19 10.73 -1.42
CA LYS A 124 -6.45 9.59 -0.54
C LYS A 124 -6.17 8.29 -1.27
N TYR A 125 -5.14 7.59 -0.82
CA TYR A 125 -4.77 6.29 -1.33
C TYR A 125 -5.15 5.20 -0.33
N ALA A 126 -5.94 4.23 -0.74
CA ALA A 126 -6.12 3.00 0.02
C ALA A 126 -4.82 2.20 0.00
N ILE A 127 -4.30 1.81 1.15
CA ILE A 127 -3.16 0.91 1.26
C ILE A 127 -3.67 -0.51 1.05
N LYS A 128 -3.44 -1.07 -0.14
CA LYS A 128 -3.85 -2.45 -0.49
C LYS A 128 -2.87 -3.48 0.06
N GLU A 129 -1.59 -3.13 0.10
CA GLU A 129 -0.53 -3.94 0.66
C GLU A 129 0.56 -3.04 1.25
N LEU A 130 1.09 -3.39 2.42
CA LEU A 130 2.29 -2.79 2.99
C LEU A 130 2.99 -3.80 3.87
N ASN A 131 4.18 -4.19 3.45
CA ASN A 131 5.09 -5.03 4.20
C ASN A 131 6.52 -4.46 4.16
N LYS A 132 7.53 -5.22 4.51
CA LYS A 132 8.92 -4.74 4.54
C LYS A 132 9.46 -4.38 3.15
N ASN A 133 8.96 -5.02 2.10
CA ASN A 133 9.50 -4.95 0.75
C ASN A 133 8.54 -4.34 -0.26
N ASP A 134 7.24 -4.43 0.01
CA ASP A 134 6.19 -4.12 -0.95
C ASP A 134 5.23 -3.08 -0.39
N LEU A 135 4.83 -2.14 -1.24
CA LEU A 135 3.79 -1.17 -1.00
C LEU A 135 2.89 -1.12 -2.25
N VAL A 136 1.59 -1.33 -2.06
CA VAL A 136 0.57 -1.10 -3.10
C VAL A 136 -0.41 -0.06 -2.59
N ILE A 137 -0.50 1.06 -3.31
CA ILE A 137 -1.44 2.13 -3.02
C ILE A 137 -2.36 2.36 -4.22
N GLU A 138 -3.61 2.66 -3.93
CA GLU A 138 -4.63 2.87 -4.96
C GLU A 138 -5.49 4.09 -4.60
N GLU A 139 -5.59 5.03 -5.51
CA GLU A 139 -6.53 6.13 -5.47
C GLU A 139 -7.73 5.79 -6.34
N TYR A 140 -8.91 6.02 -5.81
CA TYR A 140 -10.14 6.08 -6.58
C TYR A 140 -10.70 7.49 -6.46
N ALA A 141 -10.97 8.13 -7.58
CA ALA A 141 -11.59 9.44 -7.63
C ALA A 141 -12.76 9.45 -8.63
N ASN A 142 -13.76 10.25 -8.34
CA ASN A 142 -14.85 10.56 -9.24
C ASN A 142 -15.27 12.02 -9.04
N ASN A 143 -15.91 12.62 -10.02
CA ASN A 143 -16.36 14.00 -9.91
C ASN A 143 -17.81 14.14 -9.43
N GLY A 144 -18.50 13.06 -9.06
CA GLY A 144 -19.89 13.09 -8.56
C GLY A 144 -20.92 13.73 -9.51
N GLY A 145 -20.53 14.13 -10.70
CA GLY A 145 -21.40 14.67 -11.75
C GLY A 145 -21.99 16.06 -11.57
N GLU A 146 -21.82 16.69 -10.43
CA GLU A 146 -22.55 17.92 -10.13
C GLU A 146 -21.78 19.23 -10.41
N GLN A 147 -20.46 19.21 -10.50
CA GLN A 147 -19.65 20.44 -10.49
C GLN A 147 -19.11 20.93 -11.84
N TYR A 148 -19.03 20.08 -12.87
CA TYR A 148 -18.38 20.44 -14.13
C TYR A 148 -19.22 20.10 -15.37
N GLY A 149 -20.48 20.48 -15.36
CA GLY A 149 -21.31 20.53 -16.58
C GLY A 149 -21.36 19.19 -17.34
N HIS A 150 -22.17 18.27 -16.91
CA HIS A 150 -22.60 17.05 -17.63
C HIS A 150 -21.60 15.90 -17.81
N HIS A 151 -20.31 16.03 -17.53
CA HIS A 151 -19.36 14.92 -17.63
C HIS A 151 -19.19 14.21 -16.27
N HIS A 152 -19.64 12.97 -16.21
CA HIS A 152 -19.38 12.06 -15.08
C HIS A 152 -18.17 11.22 -15.40
N TRP A 153 -17.18 11.20 -14.56
CA TRP A 153 -16.00 10.36 -14.74
C TRP A 153 -15.59 9.65 -13.44
N GLU A 154 -14.94 8.54 -13.62
CA GLU A 154 -14.26 7.76 -12.58
C GLU A 154 -12.82 7.51 -12.99
N GLN A 155 -11.93 7.45 -12.03
CA GLN A 155 -10.53 7.06 -12.28
C GLN A 155 -9.96 6.22 -11.16
N ILE A 156 -9.04 5.35 -11.52
CA ILE A 156 -8.21 4.57 -10.61
C ILE A 156 -6.75 4.82 -10.95
N HIS A 157 -5.98 5.25 -9.96
CA HIS A 157 -4.52 5.24 -10.02
C HIS A 157 -3.99 4.22 -9.03
N ARG A 158 -3.23 3.24 -9.50
CA ARG A 158 -2.59 2.24 -8.65
C ARG A 158 -1.09 2.23 -8.88
N TYR A 159 -0.34 2.35 -7.79
CA TYR A 159 1.10 2.20 -7.78
C TYR A 159 1.49 0.92 -7.05
N THR A 160 2.33 0.10 -7.69
CA THR A 160 3.04 -1.00 -7.03
C THR A 160 4.49 -0.59 -6.85
N LEU A 161 4.96 -0.58 -5.62
CA LEU A 161 6.27 -0.07 -5.26
C LEU A 161 7.07 -1.15 -4.52
N LYS A 162 8.38 -1.11 -4.70
CA LYS A 162 9.34 -1.91 -3.95
C LYS A 162 10.22 -0.99 -3.11
N ARG A 163 10.60 -1.48 -1.92
CA ARG A 163 11.55 -0.74 -1.08
C ARG A 163 12.89 -0.63 -1.80
N ALA A 164 13.43 0.59 -1.89
CA ALA A 164 14.78 0.82 -2.40
C ALA A 164 15.81 0.15 -1.48
N GLN A 165 16.80 -0.50 -2.07
CA GLN A 165 17.90 -1.16 -1.34
C GLN A 165 19.00 -0.18 -0.92
#